data_91b2a842f013a1d4463fde2ae5ec9075
#
_entry.id   91b2a842f013a1d4463fde2ae5ec9075
#
_cell.length_a   1.000
_cell.length_b   1.000
_cell.length_c   1.000
_cell.angle_alpha   90.00
_cell.angle_beta   90.00
_cell.angle_gamma   90.00
#
_symmetry.space_group_name_H-M   'P 1'
#
loop_
_entity.id
_entity.type
_entity.pdbx_description
1 polymer ?
#
loop_
_entity_poly.entity_id
_entity_poly.type
_entity_poly.pdbx_seq_one_letter_code
_entity_poly.pdbx_strand_id
1 'polypeptide(L)'
;RHHSLERQPKLESGASSLYQFVPFRQDQTYLAIGERTNANGSRAFRDALIAEDWEKCVEIAKDQIREGAHLLDLSVDYVGRDGVRDMTELAKRFATATTLPIMLDSTEPSVIKAGLENLGGRCVINSVNYEDGDGPDSRFAKIMPIAKEHGAALVALTIDEEGQARDKEWKLRVARRLITDLTEKWNIRVSDIIIDCLTFPIATGQEETRRDAIETIDAIRQLKIEFPDVQTTLGVSNVSFGLNPAARIVLNSVFLAEAVNAGLDSAIVHPSKISPMNRIPQEQRDVALDLIYDRRTFDGETCTYDPLARFLDLFEGVEVTSTRQSRAAELAALPLTERLVKRIIDGEKQGLAEDLEAAQ
;
A
#
# COMPACT_ATOMS: atom_id res chain seq x y z
N ARG A 1 -20.36 -31.18 36.57
CA ARG A 1 -19.41 -30.07 36.19
C ARG A 1 -19.25 -30.15 34.67
N HIS A 2 -19.87 -29.23 33.92
CA HIS A 2 -19.62 -29.08 32.50
C HIS A 2 -18.27 -28.39 32.35
N HIS A 3 -17.26 -29.11 31.86
CA HIS A 3 -16.05 -28.53 31.37
C HIS A 3 -16.40 -27.86 30.03
N SER A 4 -16.36 -26.54 29.95
CA SER A 4 -16.34 -25.84 28.70
C SER A 4 -15.11 -26.32 27.91
N LEU A 5 -15.34 -26.88 26.72
CA LEU A 5 -14.26 -27.16 25.79
C LEU A 5 -13.55 -25.82 25.55
N GLU A 6 -12.29 -25.73 25.95
CA GLU A 6 -11.42 -24.61 25.52
C GLU A 6 -11.42 -24.59 24.01
N ARG A 7 -12.07 -23.58 23.43
CA ARG A 7 -11.90 -23.27 22.02
C ARG A 7 -10.43 -22.89 21.83
N GLN A 8 -9.68 -23.76 21.21
CA GLN A 8 -8.41 -23.33 20.62
C GLN A 8 -8.75 -22.49 19.40
N PRO A 9 -8.52 -21.18 19.43
CA PRO A 9 -8.80 -20.36 18.27
C PRO A 9 -7.87 -20.82 17.14
N LYS A 10 -8.44 -21.06 15.94
CA LYS A 10 -7.65 -21.20 14.73
C LYS A 10 -7.03 -19.82 14.47
N LEU A 11 -5.76 -19.67 14.82
CA LEU A 11 -5.04 -18.40 14.73
C LEU A 11 -4.58 -18.20 13.29
N GLU A 12 -5.46 -17.68 12.46
CA GLU A 12 -5.09 -17.18 11.14
C GLU A 12 -4.46 -15.79 11.26
N SER A 13 -3.40 -15.53 10.47
CA SER A 13 -2.78 -14.22 10.40
C SER A 13 -3.55 -13.31 9.45
N GLY A 14 -4.02 -12.19 9.96
CA GLY A 14 -4.82 -11.24 9.21
C GLY A 14 -5.25 -10.06 10.05
N ALA A 15 -5.98 -9.17 9.43
CA ALA A 15 -6.65 -8.04 10.06
C ALA A 15 -8.17 -8.25 10.03
N SER A 16 -8.89 -7.54 10.87
CA SER A 16 -10.35 -7.61 10.88
C SER A 16 -10.98 -6.25 11.17
N SER A 17 -12.13 -6.03 10.55
CA SER A 17 -13.06 -4.97 10.93
C SER A 17 -14.16 -5.54 11.84
N LEU A 18 -15.20 -4.77 12.10
CA LEU A 18 -16.44 -5.27 12.72
C LEU A 18 -17.21 -6.24 11.81
N TYR A 19 -16.92 -6.25 10.52
CA TYR A 19 -17.73 -6.92 9.50
C TYR A 19 -17.06 -8.13 8.90
N GLN A 20 -15.72 -8.14 8.78
CA GLN A 20 -15.00 -9.21 8.11
C GLN A 20 -13.57 -9.37 8.61
N PHE A 21 -13.06 -10.58 8.46
CA PHE A 21 -11.65 -10.92 8.59
C PHE A 21 -11.00 -10.95 7.20
N VAL A 22 -9.80 -10.41 7.08
CA VAL A 22 -9.00 -10.41 5.86
C VAL A 22 -7.64 -11.05 6.18
N PRO A 23 -7.31 -12.21 5.59
CA PRO A 23 -6.01 -12.84 5.78
C PRO A 23 -4.91 -12.01 5.13
N PHE A 24 -3.71 -11.97 5.72
CA PHE A 24 -2.57 -11.24 5.14
C PHE A 24 -2.08 -11.87 3.84
N ARG A 25 -2.17 -13.19 3.71
CA ARG A 25 -1.84 -13.89 2.46
C ARG A 25 -3.09 -14.13 1.65
N GLN A 26 -3.02 -13.75 0.39
CA GLN A 26 -4.08 -13.96 -0.59
C GLN A 26 -3.74 -15.17 -1.47
N ASP A 27 -4.72 -16.00 -1.81
CA ASP A 27 -4.47 -17.26 -2.54
C ASP A 27 -3.95 -17.06 -3.97
N GLN A 28 -4.35 -15.97 -4.63
CA GLN A 28 -4.08 -15.79 -6.06
C GLN A 28 -3.39 -14.46 -6.41
N THR A 29 -3.17 -13.59 -5.43
CA THR A 29 -2.66 -12.24 -5.66
C THR A 29 -2.00 -11.70 -4.38
N TYR A 30 -1.74 -10.41 -4.34
CA TYR A 30 -1.27 -9.69 -3.17
C TYR A 30 -2.43 -9.03 -2.41
N LEU A 31 -2.23 -8.73 -1.14
CA LEU A 31 -3.15 -7.94 -0.33
C LEU A 31 -3.02 -6.46 -0.73
N ALA A 32 -4.05 -5.88 -1.33
CA ALA A 32 -4.07 -4.47 -1.70
C ALA A 32 -4.46 -3.60 -0.50
N ILE A 33 -3.57 -2.70 -0.08
CA ILE A 33 -3.81 -1.72 0.96
C ILE A 33 -4.03 -0.37 0.27
N GLY A 34 -5.23 0.18 0.41
CA GLY A 34 -5.62 1.40 -0.28
C GLY A 34 -4.96 2.65 0.33
N GLU A 35 -4.18 3.39 -0.47
CA GLU A 35 -3.35 4.53 -0.02
C GLU A 35 -4.08 5.87 0.03
N ARG A 36 -5.34 5.97 -0.46
CA ARG A 36 -6.01 7.27 -0.64
C ARG A 36 -6.61 7.87 0.63
N THR A 37 -6.64 7.14 1.73
CA THR A 37 -7.04 7.64 3.06
C THR A 37 -5.83 8.09 3.91
N ASN A 38 -4.73 8.41 3.25
CA ASN A 38 -3.52 8.94 3.84
C ASN A 38 -3.32 10.42 3.45
N ALA A 39 -3.26 11.33 4.44
CA ALA A 39 -3.15 12.77 4.23
C ALA A 39 -1.85 13.18 3.52
N ASN A 40 -0.77 12.39 3.66
CA ASN A 40 0.49 12.63 2.96
C ASN A 40 0.48 12.11 1.53
N GLY A 41 -0.23 10.99 1.29
CA GLY A 41 -0.29 10.33 -0.02
C GLY A 41 -1.41 10.85 -0.94
N SER A 42 -2.49 11.41 -0.38
CA SER A 42 -3.69 11.80 -1.12
C SER A 42 -4.05 13.27 -0.92
N ARG A 43 -3.91 14.08 -1.98
CA ARG A 43 -4.32 15.49 -1.92
C ARG A 43 -5.81 15.64 -1.60
N ALA A 44 -6.67 14.83 -2.24
CA ALA A 44 -8.11 14.93 -2.03
C ALA A 44 -8.50 14.60 -0.57
N PHE A 45 -7.86 13.60 0.04
CA PHE A 45 -8.09 13.27 1.44
C PHE A 45 -7.56 14.36 2.38
N ARG A 46 -6.36 14.85 2.12
CA ARG A 46 -5.76 15.96 2.89
C ARG A 46 -6.62 17.21 2.85
N ASP A 47 -7.10 17.61 1.66
CA ASP A 47 -7.94 18.81 1.50
C ASP A 47 -9.26 18.64 2.27
N ALA A 48 -9.88 17.45 2.24
CA ALA A 48 -11.07 17.11 3.02
C ALA A 48 -10.79 17.12 4.54
N LEU A 49 -9.66 16.56 4.97
CA LEU A 49 -9.23 16.55 6.37
C LEU A 49 -9.04 17.99 6.91
N ILE A 50 -8.36 18.86 6.14
CA ILE A 50 -8.15 20.26 6.50
C ILE A 50 -9.47 21.02 6.61
N ALA A 51 -10.40 20.75 5.70
CA ALA A 51 -11.73 21.34 5.69
C ALA A 51 -12.69 20.74 6.74
N GLU A 52 -12.26 19.71 7.47
CA GLU A 52 -13.10 18.91 8.38
C GLU A 52 -14.34 18.30 7.68
N ASP A 53 -14.23 18.06 6.37
CA ASP A 53 -15.25 17.37 5.58
C ASP A 53 -15.11 15.84 5.78
N TRP A 54 -15.56 15.40 6.95
CA TRP A 54 -15.47 14.00 7.37
C TRP A 54 -16.27 13.06 6.47
N GLU A 55 -17.34 13.55 5.88
CA GLU A 55 -18.15 12.75 4.95
C GLU A 55 -17.40 12.50 3.67
N LYS A 56 -16.66 13.48 3.16
CA LYS A 56 -15.78 13.31 2.01
C LYS A 56 -14.63 12.33 2.31
N CYS A 57 -14.08 12.37 3.51
CA CYS A 57 -13.07 11.38 3.93
C CYS A 57 -13.64 9.94 3.90
N VAL A 58 -14.86 9.75 4.40
CA VAL A 58 -15.55 8.45 4.35
C VAL A 58 -15.88 8.04 2.91
N GLU A 59 -16.29 8.97 2.05
CA GLU A 59 -16.54 8.70 0.63
C GLU A 59 -15.27 8.17 -0.06
N ILE A 60 -14.10 8.81 0.18
CA ILE A 60 -12.82 8.36 -0.35
C ILE A 60 -12.47 6.94 0.13
N ALA A 61 -12.76 6.61 1.39
CA ALA A 61 -12.59 5.26 1.90
C ALA A 61 -13.48 4.25 1.16
N LYS A 62 -14.77 4.58 0.96
CA LYS A 62 -15.72 3.73 0.23
C LYS A 62 -15.36 3.56 -1.24
N ASP A 63 -14.77 4.56 -1.87
CA ASP A 63 -14.27 4.45 -3.24
C ASP A 63 -13.19 3.38 -3.36
N GLN A 64 -12.25 3.34 -2.42
CA GLN A 64 -11.19 2.33 -2.41
C GLN A 64 -11.73 0.90 -2.21
N ILE A 65 -12.80 0.75 -1.41
CA ILE A 65 -13.50 -0.54 -1.27
C ILE A 65 -14.06 -0.98 -2.63
N ARG A 66 -14.73 -0.08 -3.34
CA ARG A 66 -15.26 -0.36 -4.69
C ARG A 66 -14.17 -0.65 -5.73
N GLU A 67 -12.98 -0.11 -5.54
CA GLU A 67 -11.82 -0.34 -6.39
C GLU A 67 -11.04 -1.62 -6.07
N GLY A 68 -11.47 -2.37 -5.06
CA GLY A 68 -10.89 -3.68 -4.73
C GLY A 68 -9.76 -3.65 -3.69
N ALA A 69 -9.67 -2.61 -2.85
CA ALA A 69 -8.80 -2.66 -1.68
C ALA A 69 -9.25 -3.76 -0.72
N HIS A 70 -8.29 -4.35 0.01
CA HIS A 70 -8.52 -5.34 1.06
C HIS A 70 -8.37 -4.73 2.46
N LEU A 71 -7.50 -3.74 2.62
CA LEU A 71 -7.31 -2.89 3.80
C LEU A 71 -7.29 -1.42 3.36
N LEU A 72 -7.52 -0.53 4.32
CA LEU A 72 -7.36 0.92 4.13
C LEU A 72 -6.21 1.43 4.99
N ASP A 73 -5.28 2.17 4.37
CA ASP A 73 -4.23 2.92 5.06
C ASP A 73 -4.81 4.26 5.52
N LEU A 74 -4.90 4.46 6.84
CA LEU A 74 -5.43 5.67 7.45
C LEU A 74 -4.32 6.47 8.12
N SER A 75 -4.01 7.63 7.55
CA SER A 75 -3.09 8.60 8.14
C SER A 75 -3.71 10.00 8.17
N VAL A 76 -3.64 10.62 9.35
CA VAL A 76 -4.09 12.00 9.59
C VAL A 76 -2.94 12.93 9.89
N ASP A 77 -1.70 12.46 9.79
CA ASP A 77 -0.50 13.22 10.10
C ASP A 77 -0.37 14.40 9.11
N TYR A 78 -0.66 15.59 9.61
CA TYR A 78 -0.50 16.83 8.85
C TYR A 78 -0.08 17.97 9.77
N VAL A 79 0.89 18.75 9.35
CA VAL A 79 1.47 19.85 10.13
C VAL A 79 0.40 20.85 10.57
N GLY A 80 0.37 21.15 11.87
CA GLY A 80 -0.55 22.14 12.45
C GLY A 80 -1.95 21.60 12.79
N ARG A 81 -2.18 20.29 12.65
CA ARG A 81 -3.42 19.65 13.07
C ARG A 81 -3.27 18.87 14.38
N ASP A 82 -4.39 18.70 15.09
CA ASP A 82 -4.49 17.80 16.24
C ASP A 82 -4.75 16.37 15.74
N GLY A 83 -3.67 15.58 15.57
CA GLY A 83 -3.76 14.23 15.05
C GLY A 83 -4.60 13.29 15.92
N VAL A 84 -4.59 13.45 17.25
CA VAL A 84 -5.38 12.62 18.18
C VAL A 84 -6.88 12.88 17.97
N ARG A 85 -7.28 14.13 17.88
CA ARG A 85 -8.66 14.53 17.58
C ARG A 85 -9.11 14.01 16.22
N ASP A 86 -8.32 14.25 15.19
CA ASP A 86 -8.65 13.90 13.81
C ASP A 86 -8.72 12.38 13.62
N MET A 87 -7.79 11.63 14.22
CA MET A 87 -7.82 10.17 14.21
C MET A 87 -9.04 9.63 14.97
N THR A 88 -9.35 10.17 16.14
CA THR A 88 -10.54 9.77 16.92
C THR A 88 -11.81 9.96 16.11
N GLU A 89 -11.96 11.10 15.43
CA GLU A 89 -13.14 11.43 14.64
C GLU A 89 -13.29 10.51 13.42
N LEU A 90 -12.21 10.28 12.68
CA LEU A 90 -12.24 9.41 11.52
C LEU A 90 -12.37 7.92 11.88
N ALA A 91 -11.67 7.46 12.90
CA ALA A 91 -11.77 6.08 13.36
C ALA A 91 -13.20 5.71 13.76
N LYS A 92 -13.90 6.56 14.52
CA LYS A 92 -15.33 6.38 14.87
C LYS A 92 -16.22 6.25 13.65
N ARG A 93 -15.99 7.08 12.62
CA ARG A 93 -16.78 7.05 11.38
C ARG A 93 -16.43 5.80 10.56
N PHE A 94 -15.15 5.50 10.41
CA PHE A 94 -14.71 4.34 9.63
C PHE A 94 -15.14 3.02 10.25
N ALA A 95 -15.19 2.93 11.59
CA ALA A 95 -15.62 1.71 12.28
C ALA A 95 -16.99 1.19 11.81
N THR A 96 -17.90 2.06 11.42
CA THR A 96 -19.26 1.70 10.99
C THR A 96 -19.54 1.97 9.52
N ALA A 97 -18.82 2.90 8.90
CA ALA A 97 -19.05 3.32 7.52
C ALA A 97 -18.25 2.51 6.49
N THR A 98 -17.18 1.80 6.92
CA THR A 98 -16.35 0.96 6.06
C THR A 98 -16.42 -0.49 6.50
N THR A 99 -16.28 -1.42 5.55
CA THR A 99 -16.30 -2.86 5.83
C THR A 99 -14.90 -3.45 5.95
N LEU A 100 -13.87 -2.72 5.52
CA LEU A 100 -12.48 -3.21 5.51
C LEU A 100 -11.76 -2.95 6.83
N PRO A 101 -10.79 -3.80 7.20
CA PRO A 101 -9.86 -3.52 8.29
C PRO A 101 -8.99 -2.28 7.98
N ILE A 102 -8.49 -1.66 9.04
CA ILE A 102 -7.70 -0.42 8.96
C ILE A 102 -6.24 -0.70 9.34
N MET A 103 -5.34 -0.18 8.52
CA MET A 103 -3.94 0.02 8.86
C MET A 103 -3.78 1.47 9.33
N LEU A 104 -3.37 1.65 10.59
CA LEU A 104 -3.15 2.96 11.19
C LEU A 104 -1.73 3.40 10.91
N ASP A 105 -1.58 4.49 10.18
CA ASP A 105 -0.28 5.07 9.80
C ASP A 105 -0.08 6.42 10.51
N SER A 106 0.84 6.45 11.46
CA SER A 106 1.25 7.68 12.13
C SER A 106 2.63 7.56 12.73
N THR A 107 3.35 8.68 12.78
CA THR A 107 4.61 8.81 13.52
C THR A 107 4.40 8.98 15.02
N GLU A 108 3.18 9.32 15.47
CA GLU A 108 2.85 9.66 16.85
C GLU A 108 2.14 8.48 17.57
N PRO A 109 2.73 7.92 18.65
CA PRO A 109 2.10 6.83 19.40
C PRO A 109 0.70 7.16 19.94
N SER A 110 0.46 8.42 20.32
CA SER A 110 -0.84 8.90 20.80
C SER A 110 -1.93 8.86 19.72
N VAL A 111 -1.57 9.12 18.47
CA VAL A 111 -2.47 9.06 17.31
C VAL A 111 -2.83 7.60 16.99
N ILE A 112 -1.83 6.71 17.01
CA ILE A 112 -2.04 5.25 16.85
C ILE A 112 -3.00 4.74 17.92
N LYS A 113 -2.75 5.09 19.19
CA LYS A 113 -3.61 4.70 20.32
C LYS A 113 -5.05 5.18 20.12
N ALA A 114 -5.23 6.44 19.74
CA ALA A 114 -6.56 7.00 19.47
C ALA A 114 -7.31 6.23 18.37
N GLY A 115 -6.63 5.80 17.32
CA GLY A 115 -7.19 4.96 16.27
C GLY A 115 -7.62 3.58 16.81
N LEU A 116 -6.74 2.89 17.53
CA LEU A 116 -7.00 1.57 18.09
C LEU A 116 -8.16 1.56 19.08
N GLU A 117 -8.28 2.59 19.92
CA GLU A 117 -9.36 2.71 20.90
C GLU A 117 -10.74 2.98 20.29
N ASN A 118 -10.81 3.44 19.04
CA ASN A 118 -12.05 3.80 18.36
C ASN A 118 -12.43 2.90 17.17
N LEU A 119 -11.56 1.96 16.80
CA LEU A 119 -11.81 0.96 15.76
C LEU A 119 -12.12 -0.39 16.38
N GLY A 120 -13.05 -1.12 15.78
CA GLY A 120 -13.33 -2.50 16.15
C GLY A 120 -12.52 -3.50 15.31
N GLY A 121 -12.38 -4.73 15.82
CA GLY A 121 -11.64 -5.77 15.16
C GLY A 121 -10.13 -5.71 15.43
N ARG A 122 -9.33 -6.15 14.48
CA ARG A 122 -7.86 -6.19 14.58
C ARG A 122 -7.23 -5.28 13.55
N CYS A 123 -6.58 -4.22 13.98
CA CYS A 123 -5.86 -3.28 13.13
C CYS A 123 -4.42 -3.74 12.84
N VAL A 124 -3.82 -3.09 11.84
CA VAL A 124 -2.38 -3.11 11.58
C VAL A 124 -1.80 -1.76 11.98
N ILE A 125 -0.65 -1.74 12.63
CA ILE A 125 0.08 -0.50 12.94
C ILE A 125 1.19 -0.31 11.91
N ASN A 126 1.21 0.81 11.25
CA ASN A 126 2.27 1.28 10.36
C ASN A 126 2.92 2.51 11.01
N SER A 127 4.08 2.39 11.61
CA SER A 127 5.03 1.30 11.67
C SER A 127 5.90 1.37 12.92
N VAL A 128 6.74 0.34 13.08
CA VAL A 128 7.87 0.37 14.01
C VAL A 128 9.19 0.28 13.25
N ASN A 129 10.25 0.88 13.76
CA ASN A 129 11.60 0.84 13.21
C ASN A 129 12.62 1.28 14.29
N TYR A 130 13.91 1.31 13.94
CA TYR A 130 14.99 1.71 14.84
C TYR A 130 15.62 3.07 14.48
N GLU A 131 14.90 3.98 13.84
CA GLU A 131 15.42 5.30 13.48
C GLU A 131 15.96 6.05 14.70
N ASP A 132 15.27 5.96 15.84
CA ASP A 132 15.66 6.50 17.15
C ASP A 132 16.11 5.40 18.14
N GLY A 133 16.48 4.22 17.62
CA GLY A 133 16.94 3.07 18.41
C GLY A 133 15.80 2.26 19.03
N ASP A 134 16.15 1.44 20.04
CA ASP A 134 15.24 0.59 20.81
C ASP A 134 15.23 0.92 22.32
N GLY A 135 15.82 2.04 22.72
CA GLY A 135 15.82 2.52 24.10
C GLY A 135 14.42 2.86 24.61
N PRO A 136 14.25 3.02 25.94
CA PRO A 136 12.92 3.19 26.56
C PRO A 136 12.17 4.43 26.08
N ASP A 137 12.87 5.44 25.59
CA ASP A 137 12.28 6.69 25.07
C ASP A 137 12.02 6.64 23.56
N SER A 138 12.47 5.57 22.87
CA SER A 138 12.27 5.40 21.44
C SER A 138 10.80 5.24 21.07
N ARG A 139 10.47 5.58 19.84
CA ARG A 139 9.15 5.34 19.26
C ARG A 139 8.83 3.84 19.26
N PHE A 140 9.81 2.99 18.94
CA PHE A 140 9.69 1.54 19.02
C PHE A 140 9.17 1.11 20.39
N ALA A 141 9.85 1.50 21.47
CA ALA A 141 9.49 1.13 22.84
C ALA A 141 8.12 1.68 23.27
N LYS A 142 7.68 2.82 22.73
CA LYS A 142 6.38 3.43 23.03
C LYS A 142 5.22 2.76 22.29
N ILE A 143 5.44 2.29 21.07
CA ILE A 143 4.41 1.61 20.25
C ILE A 143 4.17 0.18 20.75
N MET A 144 5.18 -0.53 21.17
CA MET A 144 5.07 -1.96 21.47
C MET A 144 4.05 -2.31 22.58
N PRO A 145 3.97 -1.58 23.71
CA PRO A 145 2.92 -1.81 24.71
C PRO A 145 1.51 -1.60 24.13
N ILE A 146 1.32 -0.57 23.31
CA ILE A 146 0.04 -0.25 22.66
C ILE A 146 -0.36 -1.39 21.70
N ALA A 147 0.58 -1.86 20.88
CA ALA A 147 0.36 -2.96 19.95
C ALA A 147 -0.06 -4.25 20.68
N LYS A 148 0.59 -4.57 21.80
CA LYS A 148 0.26 -5.74 22.63
C LYS A 148 -1.11 -5.61 23.31
N GLU A 149 -1.43 -4.45 23.88
CA GLU A 149 -2.70 -4.19 24.52
C GLU A 149 -3.89 -4.42 23.58
N HIS A 150 -3.74 -3.98 22.33
CA HIS A 150 -4.80 -4.08 21.31
C HIS A 150 -4.69 -5.31 20.39
N GLY A 151 -3.65 -6.13 20.54
CA GLY A 151 -3.44 -7.32 19.71
C GLY A 151 -3.20 -7.01 18.23
N ALA A 152 -2.68 -5.82 17.91
CA ALA A 152 -2.47 -5.36 16.54
C ALA A 152 -1.33 -6.13 15.85
N ALA A 153 -1.41 -6.24 14.53
CA ALA A 153 -0.28 -6.64 13.70
C ALA A 153 0.63 -5.43 13.42
N LEU A 154 1.87 -5.67 13.05
CA LEU A 154 2.90 -4.64 12.97
C LEU A 154 3.58 -4.62 11.60
N VAL A 155 3.56 -3.47 10.94
CA VAL A 155 4.53 -3.16 9.88
C VAL A 155 5.85 -2.74 10.55
N ALA A 156 6.94 -3.34 10.12
CA ALA A 156 8.29 -3.06 10.60
C ALA A 156 9.17 -2.65 9.42
N LEU A 157 9.62 -1.38 9.44
CA LEU A 157 10.41 -0.80 8.36
C LEU A 157 11.89 -1.14 8.52
N THR A 158 12.57 -1.43 7.43
CA THR A 158 14.02 -1.65 7.41
C THR A 158 14.79 -0.32 7.53
N ILE A 159 14.60 0.34 8.66
CA ILE A 159 15.27 1.59 9.08
C ILE A 159 15.96 1.33 10.42
N ASP A 160 17.21 1.67 10.53
CA ASP A 160 17.96 1.63 11.79
C ASP A 160 18.60 3.00 12.11
N GLU A 161 19.43 3.04 13.10
CA GLU A 161 20.10 4.24 13.60
C GLU A 161 21.05 4.86 12.54
N GLU A 162 21.45 4.10 11.51
CA GLU A 162 22.24 4.57 10.38
C GLU A 162 21.35 5.21 9.28
N GLY A 163 20.03 4.94 9.29
CA GLY A 163 19.05 5.47 8.36
C GLY A 163 18.23 4.41 7.63
N GLN A 164 17.70 4.78 6.48
CA GLN A 164 16.89 3.92 5.62
C GLN A 164 17.78 2.94 4.85
N ALA A 165 17.62 1.64 5.09
CA ALA A 165 18.43 0.62 4.43
C ALA A 165 18.18 0.61 2.91
N ARG A 166 19.23 0.80 2.11
CA ARG A 166 19.10 0.85 0.65
C ARG A 166 19.50 -0.46 -0.02
N ASP A 167 20.66 -1.03 0.37
CA ASP A 167 21.11 -2.30 -0.19
C ASP A 167 20.50 -3.53 0.49
N LYS A 168 20.51 -4.64 -0.20
CA LYS A 168 19.94 -5.92 0.23
C LYS A 168 20.47 -6.37 1.60
N GLU A 169 21.77 -6.32 1.80
CA GLU A 169 22.37 -6.85 3.03
C GLU A 169 21.99 -6.00 4.24
N TRP A 170 21.94 -4.68 4.09
CA TRP A 170 21.47 -3.78 5.13
C TRP A 170 19.99 -4.02 5.43
N LYS A 171 19.12 -4.12 4.41
CA LYS A 171 17.71 -4.46 4.58
C LYS A 171 17.53 -5.76 5.37
N LEU A 172 18.26 -6.81 5.02
CA LEU A 172 18.19 -8.09 5.70
C LEU A 172 18.73 -8.02 7.13
N ARG A 173 19.83 -7.29 7.38
CA ARG A 173 20.37 -7.06 8.72
C ARG A 173 19.33 -6.45 9.64
N VAL A 174 18.66 -5.38 9.20
CA VAL A 174 17.63 -4.70 9.98
C VAL A 174 16.39 -5.57 10.14
N ALA A 175 15.93 -6.25 9.09
CA ALA A 175 14.78 -7.14 9.16
C ALA A 175 15.00 -8.30 10.16
N ARG A 176 16.18 -8.94 10.15
CA ARG A 176 16.53 -10.00 11.11
C ARG A 176 16.50 -9.49 12.55
N ARG A 177 17.04 -8.29 12.82
CA ARG A 177 16.99 -7.66 14.14
C ARG A 177 15.54 -7.38 14.57
N LEU A 178 14.73 -6.80 13.69
CA LEU A 178 13.31 -6.54 13.95
C LEU A 178 12.54 -7.83 14.27
N ILE A 179 12.70 -8.87 13.46
CA ILE A 179 12.02 -10.16 13.66
C ILE A 179 12.42 -10.77 15.00
N THR A 180 13.73 -10.81 15.30
CA THR A 180 14.24 -11.35 16.57
C THR A 180 13.68 -10.58 17.77
N ASP A 181 13.77 -9.26 17.77
CA ASP A 181 13.31 -8.44 18.88
C ASP A 181 11.79 -8.53 19.07
N LEU A 182 11.02 -8.48 17.98
CA LEU A 182 9.56 -8.57 18.04
C LEU A 182 9.10 -9.94 18.56
N THR A 183 9.76 -11.03 18.16
CA THR A 183 9.39 -12.38 18.60
C THR A 183 9.90 -12.70 20.01
N GLU A 184 11.18 -12.45 20.30
CA GLU A 184 11.82 -12.89 21.54
C GLU A 184 11.57 -11.93 22.72
N LYS A 185 11.67 -10.60 22.49
CA LYS A 185 11.47 -9.61 23.56
C LYS A 185 10.00 -9.25 23.76
N TRP A 186 9.23 -9.18 22.68
CA TRP A 186 7.85 -8.70 22.72
C TRP A 186 6.80 -9.79 22.56
N ASN A 187 7.21 -11.03 22.28
CA ASN A 187 6.32 -12.18 22.07
C ASN A 187 5.22 -11.93 21.02
N ILE A 188 5.59 -11.25 19.91
CA ILE A 188 4.75 -11.09 18.74
C ILE A 188 4.89 -12.36 17.89
N ARG A 189 3.78 -12.89 17.39
CA ARG A 189 3.85 -14.03 16.46
C ARG A 189 4.56 -13.61 15.16
N VAL A 190 5.44 -14.45 14.68
CA VAL A 190 6.20 -14.20 13.45
C VAL A 190 5.29 -13.86 12.25
N SER A 191 4.13 -14.53 12.17
CA SER A 191 3.14 -14.31 11.11
C SER A 191 2.32 -13.01 11.23
N ASP A 192 2.47 -12.27 12.33
CA ASP A 192 1.87 -10.96 12.56
C ASP A 192 2.86 -9.81 12.35
N ILE A 193 4.08 -10.14 11.96
CA ILE A 193 5.13 -9.18 11.58
C ILE A 193 5.10 -9.02 10.06
N ILE A 194 5.02 -7.77 9.60
CA ILE A 194 4.96 -7.39 8.19
C ILE A 194 6.19 -6.53 7.91
N ILE A 195 7.21 -7.10 7.27
CA ILE A 195 8.45 -6.37 6.95
C ILE A 195 8.23 -5.51 5.71
N ASP A 196 8.54 -4.21 5.83
CA ASP A 196 8.66 -3.30 4.69
C ASP A 196 10.14 -3.09 4.36
N CYS A 197 10.55 -3.65 3.22
CA CYS A 197 11.92 -3.53 2.72
C CYS A 197 12.21 -2.17 2.08
N LEU A 198 11.31 -1.22 2.16
CA LEU A 198 11.35 0.13 1.60
C LEU A 198 11.42 0.16 0.06
N THR A 199 10.74 1.12 -0.50
CA THR A 199 10.75 1.41 -1.94
C THR A 199 11.29 2.82 -2.15
N PHE A 200 12.30 2.95 -3.01
CA PHE A 200 12.90 4.24 -3.36
C PHE A 200 12.62 4.58 -4.83
N PRO A 201 12.58 5.88 -5.18
CA PRO A 201 12.46 6.31 -6.57
C PRO A 201 13.67 5.87 -7.40
N ILE A 202 13.43 5.21 -8.53
CA ILE A 202 14.51 4.76 -9.45
C ILE A 202 14.62 5.63 -10.71
N ALA A 203 13.71 6.59 -10.87
CA ALA A 203 13.67 7.46 -12.03
C ALA A 203 14.28 8.87 -11.76
N THR A 204 15.19 8.96 -10.79
CA THR A 204 15.81 10.23 -10.38
C THR A 204 16.96 10.67 -11.29
N GLY A 205 17.55 9.76 -12.07
CA GLY A 205 18.76 9.97 -12.85
C GLY A 205 20.07 9.88 -12.04
N GLN A 206 19.99 9.69 -10.72
CA GLN A 206 21.16 9.54 -9.84
C GLN A 206 21.68 8.11 -9.89
N GLU A 207 23.01 7.94 -9.97
CA GLU A 207 23.62 6.62 -10.12
C GLU A 207 23.36 5.72 -8.93
N GLU A 208 23.41 6.25 -7.72
CA GLU A 208 23.18 5.53 -6.47
C GLU A 208 21.77 4.97 -6.34
N THR A 209 20.77 5.49 -7.06
CA THR A 209 19.38 5.02 -7.00
C THR A 209 19.04 3.93 -8.02
N ARG A 210 19.93 3.70 -9.00
CA ARG A 210 19.69 2.79 -10.14
C ARG A 210 19.37 1.36 -9.71
N ARG A 211 19.94 0.90 -8.60
CA ARG A 211 19.80 -0.46 -8.11
C ARG A 211 18.75 -0.62 -6.99
N ASP A 212 18.16 0.44 -6.50
CA ASP A 212 17.27 0.38 -5.34
C ASP A 212 16.10 -0.62 -5.52
N ALA A 213 15.54 -0.74 -6.74
CA ALA A 213 14.48 -1.71 -7.02
C ALA A 213 14.98 -3.16 -6.96
N ILE A 214 16.15 -3.45 -7.51
CA ILE A 214 16.78 -4.79 -7.47
C ILE A 214 17.03 -5.17 -6.02
N GLU A 215 17.67 -4.29 -5.25
CA GLU A 215 18.02 -4.50 -3.85
C GLU A 215 16.77 -4.81 -3.01
N THR A 216 15.66 -4.12 -3.28
CA THR A 216 14.38 -4.37 -2.60
C THR A 216 13.77 -5.73 -2.99
N ILE A 217 13.72 -6.06 -4.30
CA ILE A 217 13.19 -7.34 -4.79
C ILE A 217 14.01 -8.51 -4.26
N ASP A 218 15.35 -8.41 -4.27
CA ASP A 218 16.24 -9.46 -3.78
C ASP A 218 16.19 -9.60 -2.26
N ALA A 219 16.01 -8.51 -1.52
CA ALA A 219 15.79 -8.56 -0.07
C ALA A 219 14.49 -9.30 0.27
N ILE A 220 13.38 -9.01 -0.42
CA ILE A 220 12.11 -9.72 -0.24
C ILE A 220 12.28 -11.22 -0.50
N ARG A 221 12.91 -11.57 -1.63
CA ARG A 221 13.12 -12.97 -2.00
C ARG A 221 13.92 -13.72 -0.93
N GLN A 222 15.02 -13.12 -0.46
CA GLN A 222 15.85 -13.73 0.57
C GLN A 222 15.13 -13.82 1.91
N LEU A 223 14.40 -12.78 2.29
CA LEU A 223 13.62 -12.75 3.53
C LEU A 223 12.57 -13.86 3.57
N LYS A 224 11.87 -14.12 2.45
CA LYS A 224 10.86 -15.20 2.36
C LYS A 224 11.49 -16.59 2.41
N ILE A 225 12.75 -16.74 2.03
CA ILE A 225 13.50 -18.00 2.19
C ILE A 225 13.89 -18.21 3.66
N GLU A 226 14.37 -17.18 4.34
CA GLU A 226 14.84 -17.26 5.73
C GLU A 226 13.68 -17.33 6.73
N PHE A 227 12.63 -16.55 6.48
CA PHE A 227 11.46 -16.40 7.37
C PHE A 227 10.16 -16.58 6.58
N PRO A 228 9.82 -17.82 6.17
CA PRO A 228 8.66 -18.06 5.30
C PRO A 228 7.32 -17.62 5.92
N ASP A 229 7.23 -17.54 7.24
CA ASP A 229 6.02 -17.14 7.95
C ASP A 229 5.88 -15.63 8.18
N VAL A 230 6.95 -14.84 7.99
CA VAL A 230 6.89 -13.38 8.02
C VAL A 230 6.11 -12.87 6.82
N GLN A 231 5.29 -11.85 7.02
CA GLN A 231 4.64 -11.13 5.94
C GLN A 231 5.56 -10.03 5.40
N THR A 232 5.33 -9.61 4.17
CA THR A 232 6.06 -8.51 3.53
C THR A 232 5.09 -7.49 2.93
N THR A 233 5.48 -6.22 2.94
CA THR A 233 4.75 -5.12 2.32
C THR A 233 5.68 -4.14 1.63
N LEU A 234 5.14 -3.31 0.74
CA LEU A 234 5.82 -2.17 0.14
C LEU A 234 4.86 -1.01 -0.12
N GLY A 235 5.32 0.21 0.07
CA GLY A 235 4.73 1.42 -0.51
C GLY A 235 5.13 1.53 -1.98
N VAL A 236 4.42 0.85 -2.87
CA VAL A 236 4.81 0.66 -4.28
C VAL A 236 4.91 1.98 -5.05
N SER A 237 4.04 2.94 -4.78
CA SER A 237 3.96 4.21 -5.50
C SER A 237 5.25 5.04 -5.43
N ASN A 238 6.13 4.76 -4.47
CA ASN A 238 7.41 5.45 -4.32
C ASN A 238 8.39 5.16 -5.45
N VAL A 239 8.38 3.95 -6.05
CA VAL A 239 9.33 3.57 -7.13
C VAL A 239 9.29 4.52 -8.32
N SER A 240 8.12 5.09 -8.58
CA SER A 240 7.83 5.95 -9.74
C SER A 240 7.72 7.43 -9.39
N PHE A 241 8.10 7.83 -8.18
CA PHE A 241 8.03 9.22 -7.77
C PHE A 241 8.78 10.14 -8.74
N GLY A 242 8.14 11.25 -9.13
CA GLY A 242 8.71 12.21 -10.09
C GLY A 242 8.33 11.97 -11.56
N LEU A 243 7.80 10.80 -11.91
CA LEU A 243 7.33 10.51 -13.26
C LEU A 243 5.93 11.07 -13.54
N ASN A 244 5.59 11.23 -14.83
CA ASN A 244 4.24 11.57 -15.22
C ASN A 244 3.23 10.44 -14.89
N PRO A 245 1.92 10.75 -14.77
CA PRO A 245 0.93 9.77 -14.31
C PRO A 245 0.85 8.49 -15.16
N ALA A 246 1.05 8.56 -16.50
CA ALA A 246 0.99 7.38 -17.37
C ALA A 246 2.19 6.44 -17.13
N ALA A 247 3.39 7.00 -17.05
CA ALA A 247 4.61 6.29 -16.72
C ALA A 247 4.53 5.63 -15.33
N ARG A 248 3.94 6.34 -14.34
CA ARG A 248 3.74 5.81 -12.99
C ARG A 248 2.88 4.56 -12.97
N ILE A 249 1.78 4.55 -13.72
CA ILE A 249 0.88 3.37 -13.79
C ILE A 249 1.67 2.14 -14.28
N VAL A 250 2.45 2.30 -15.34
CA VAL A 250 3.23 1.19 -15.91
C VAL A 250 4.32 0.74 -14.96
N LEU A 251 5.15 1.67 -14.47
CA LEU A 251 6.27 1.30 -13.59
C LEU A 251 5.80 0.67 -12.29
N ASN A 252 4.78 1.23 -11.64
CA ASN A 252 4.20 0.66 -10.41
C ASN A 252 3.66 -0.76 -10.65
N SER A 253 2.96 -0.98 -11.77
CA SER A 253 2.36 -2.27 -12.07
C SER A 253 3.42 -3.35 -12.35
N VAL A 254 4.46 -3.01 -13.13
CA VAL A 254 5.55 -3.95 -13.44
C VAL A 254 6.38 -4.23 -12.19
N PHE A 255 6.75 -3.20 -11.42
CA PHE A 255 7.49 -3.37 -10.17
C PHE A 255 6.73 -4.22 -9.15
N LEU A 256 5.43 -3.97 -8.99
CA LEU A 256 4.59 -4.78 -8.11
C LEU A 256 4.55 -6.24 -8.56
N ALA A 257 4.41 -6.52 -9.85
CA ALA A 257 4.43 -7.89 -10.38
C ALA A 257 5.76 -8.60 -10.06
N GLU A 258 6.90 -7.94 -10.25
CA GLU A 258 8.22 -8.48 -9.92
C GLU A 258 8.42 -8.71 -8.41
N ALA A 259 7.93 -7.78 -7.57
CA ALA A 259 7.97 -7.93 -6.12
C ALA A 259 7.08 -9.09 -5.64
N VAL A 260 5.88 -9.27 -6.21
CA VAL A 260 4.98 -10.42 -5.92
C VAL A 260 5.64 -11.73 -6.35
N ASN A 261 6.28 -11.78 -7.50
CA ASN A 261 7.05 -12.94 -7.95
C ASN A 261 8.23 -13.26 -7.00
N ALA A 262 8.78 -12.26 -6.32
CA ALA A 262 9.81 -12.44 -5.29
C ALA A 262 9.26 -12.88 -3.93
N GLY A 263 7.94 -12.84 -3.72
CA GLY A 263 7.26 -13.26 -2.49
C GLY A 263 6.63 -12.13 -1.67
N LEU A 264 6.39 -10.96 -2.27
CA LEU A 264 5.65 -9.87 -1.62
C LEU A 264 4.21 -10.30 -1.31
N ASP A 265 3.79 -10.15 -0.05
CA ASP A 265 2.45 -10.55 0.41
C ASP A 265 1.43 -9.42 0.28
N SER A 266 1.83 -8.16 0.51
CA SER A 266 0.94 -7.00 0.47
C SER A 266 1.59 -5.76 -0.14
N ALA A 267 0.77 -4.81 -0.58
CA ALA A 267 1.25 -3.56 -1.17
C ALA A 267 0.31 -2.39 -0.84
N ILE A 268 0.88 -1.27 -0.43
CA ILE A 268 0.18 0.02 -0.28
C ILE A 268 0.16 0.65 -1.66
N VAL A 269 -1.05 0.77 -2.24
CA VAL A 269 -1.25 1.15 -3.64
C VAL A 269 -2.56 1.93 -3.83
N HIS A 270 -2.68 2.55 -4.98
CA HIS A 270 -3.96 2.99 -5.53
C HIS A 270 -4.52 1.86 -6.41
N PRO A 271 -5.50 1.05 -5.93
CA PRO A 271 -5.88 -0.20 -6.62
C PRO A 271 -6.29 0.01 -8.08
N SER A 272 -7.05 1.07 -8.37
CA SER A 272 -7.51 1.35 -9.75
C SER A 272 -6.40 1.84 -10.70
N LYS A 273 -5.19 2.12 -10.19
CA LYS A 273 -4.02 2.52 -10.99
C LYS A 273 -2.99 1.40 -11.17
N ILE A 274 -3.29 0.21 -10.70
CA ILE A 274 -2.48 -0.97 -10.99
C ILE A 274 -3.10 -1.68 -12.20
N SER A 275 -2.34 -1.76 -13.27
CA SER A 275 -2.77 -2.40 -14.51
C SER A 275 -2.33 -3.87 -14.54
N PRO A 276 -3.21 -4.81 -14.92
CA PRO A 276 -2.79 -6.17 -15.20
C PRO A 276 -1.70 -6.21 -16.29
N MET A 277 -0.70 -7.07 -16.12
CA MET A 277 0.47 -7.16 -17.01
C MET A 277 0.12 -7.37 -18.48
N ASN A 278 -0.96 -8.11 -18.77
CA ASN A 278 -1.44 -8.36 -20.12
C ASN A 278 -2.11 -7.15 -20.79
N ARG A 279 -2.42 -6.09 -20.05
CA ARG A 279 -2.95 -4.82 -20.57
C ARG A 279 -1.87 -3.78 -20.84
N ILE A 280 -0.65 -4.00 -20.36
CA ILE A 280 0.49 -3.10 -20.60
C ILE A 280 1.12 -3.49 -21.94
N PRO A 281 1.29 -2.54 -22.89
CA PRO A 281 1.98 -2.80 -24.16
C PRO A 281 3.35 -3.45 -23.94
N GLN A 282 3.71 -4.40 -24.79
CA GLN A 282 4.95 -5.19 -24.66
C GLN A 282 6.18 -4.30 -24.49
N GLU A 283 6.35 -3.29 -25.35
CA GLU A 283 7.48 -2.39 -25.32
C GLU A 283 7.58 -1.62 -23.99
N GLN A 284 6.47 -1.09 -23.48
CA GLN A 284 6.43 -0.38 -22.20
C GLN A 284 6.81 -1.29 -21.03
N ARG A 285 6.35 -2.55 -21.07
CA ARG A 285 6.66 -3.55 -20.07
C ARG A 285 8.14 -3.93 -20.09
N ASP A 286 8.70 -4.17 -21.29
CA ASP A 286 10.10 -4.57 -21.44
C ASP A 286 11.04 -3.45 -20.98
N VAL A 287 10.78 -2.20 -21.37
CA VAL A 287 11.58 -1.04 -20.93
C VAL A 287 11.42 -0.78 -19.42
N ALA A 288 10.22 -1.00 -18.85
CA ALA A 288 10.03 -0.91 -17.40
C ALA A 288 10.85 -2.00 -16.66
N LEU A 289 10.89 -3.23 -17.17
CA LEU A 289 11.75 -4.29 -16.61
C LEU A 289 13.23 -3.94 -16.74
N ASP A 290 13.65 -3.39 -17.88
CA ASP A 290 15.03 -2.94 -18.03
C ASP A 290 15.40 -1.83 -17.06
N LEU A 291 14.47 -0.91 -16.77
CA LEU A 291 14.67 0.14 -15.77
C LEU A 291 14.73 -0.44 -14.34
N ILE A 292 13.83 -1.35 -13.96
CA ILE A 292 13.81 -2.00 -12.64
C ILE A 292 15.09 -2.76 -12.37
N TYR A 293 15.63 -3.46 -13.40
CA TYR A 293 16.82 -4.30 -13.29
C TYR A 293 18.10 -3.60 -13.76
N ASP A 294 18.07 -2.29 -14.00
CA ASP A 294 19.21 -1.46 -14.45
C ASP A 294 19.99 -2.10 -15.61
N ARG A 295 19.30 -2.56 -16.66
CA ARG A 295 19.87 -3.25 -17.81
C ARG A 295 20.44 -2.27 -18.83
N ARG A 296 21.35 -1.39 -18.38
CA ARG A 296 22.09 -0.50 -19.27
C ARG A 296 23.09 -1.28 -20.11
N THR A 297 23.35 -0.80 -21.33
CA THR A 297 24.42 -1.33 -22.19
C THR A 297 25.47 -0.27 -22.45
N PHE A 298 26.73 -0.71 -22.56
CA PHE A 298 27.89 0.16 -22.73
C PHE A 298 28.79 -0.32 -23.87
N ASP A 299 29.37 0.65 -24.59
CA ASP A 299 30.52 0.42 -25.49
C ASP A 299 31.72 1.17 -24.90
N GLY A 300 32.60 0.44 -24.27
CA GLY A 300 33.65 1.03 -23.43
C GLY A 300 33.03 1.78 -22.24
N GLU A 301 33.34 3.07 -22.12
CA GLU A 301 32.77 3.96 -21.09
C GLU A 301 31.48 4.66 -21.53
N THR A 302 31.06 4.51 -22.81
CA THR A 302 29.89 5.18 -23.35
C THR A 302 28.65 4.34 -23.13
N CYS A 303 27.65 4.89 -22.42
CA CYS A 303 26.33 4.25 -22.31
C CYS A 303 25.61 4.34 -23.66
N THR A 304 25.36 3.19 -24.28
CA THR A 304 24.67 3.08 -25.58
C THR A 304 23.18 2.86 -25.46
N TYR A 305 22.72 2.33 -24.31
CA TYR A 305 21.31 2.19 -23.96
C TYR A 305 21.10 2.48 -22.49
N ASP A 306 20.29 3.49 -22.18
CA ASP A 306 19.82 3.80 -20.83
C ASP A 306 18.31 3.58 -20.76
N PRO A 307 17.84 2.58 -19.99
CA PRO A 307 16.40 2.30 -19.87
C PRO A 307 15.61 3.46 -19.27
N LEU A 308 16.21 4.32 -18.44
CA LEU A 308 15.52 5.49 -17.90
C LEU A 308 15.23 6.50 -19.02
N ALA A 309 16.23 6.83 -19.87
CA ALA A 309 16.00 7.72 -21.00
C ALA A 309 14.94 7.15 -21.93
N ARG A 310 15.04 5.86 -22.27
CA ARG A 310 14.05 5.19 -23.13
C ARG A 310 12.66 5.18 -22.52
N PHE A 311 12.53 4.96 -21.21
CA PHE A 311 11.25 4.96 -20.49
C PHE A 311 10.61 6.36 -20.51
N LEU A 312 11.38 7.41 -20.28
CA LEU A 312 10.90 8.79 -20.36
C LEU A 312 10.39 9.14 -21.76
N ASP A 313 11.14 8.75 -22.81
CA ASP A 313 10.75 8.98 -24.21
C ASP A 313 9.41 8.31 -24.56
N LEU A 314 9.16 7.09 -24.05
CA LEU A 314 7.90 6.37 -24.30
C LEU A 314 6.66 7.08 -23.74
N PHE A 315 6.84 7.92 -22.72
CA PHE A 315 5.75 8.62 -22.05
C PHE A 315 5.79 10.12 -22.26
N GLU A 316 6.66 10.63 -23.15
CA GLU A 316 6.68 12.04 -23.49
C GLU A 316 5.35 12.43 -24.19
N GLY A 317 4.65 13.44 -23.63
CA GLY A 317 3.37 13.91 -24.17
C GLY A 317 2.18 12.96 -23.96
N VAL A 318 2.36 11.83 -23.28
CA VAL A 318 1.26 10.90 -22.97
C VAL A 318 0.45 11.43 -21.79
N GLU A 319 -0.81 11.81 -22.06
CA GLU A 319 -1.77 12.15 -21.02
C GLU A 319 -2.58 10.93 -20.58
N VAL A 320 -2.79 10.77 -19.26
CA VAL A 320 -3.75 9.79 -18.73
C VAL A 320 -5.15 10.39 -18.94
N THR A 321 -5.91 9.86 -19.86
CA THR A 321 -7.37 10.00 -19.83
C THR A 321 -7.84 9.43 -18.49
N SER A 322 -8.55 10.24 -17.69
CA SER A 322 -9.04 9.77 -16.41
C SER A 322 -9.81 8.46 -16.61
N THR A 323 -9.66 7.49 -15.73
CA THR A 323 -10.39 6.21 -15.77
C THR A 323 -11.89 6.44 -15.92
N ARG A 324 -12.37 7.57 -15.39
CA ARG A 324 -13.76 8.03 -15.52
C ARG A 324 -14.11 8.49 -16.94
N GLN A 325 -13.19 9.19 -17.62
CA GLN A 325 -13.39 9.63 -19.02
C GLN A 325 -13.28 8.46 -19.99
N SER A 326 -12.31 7.55 -19.76
CA SER A 326 -12.18 6.33 -20.57
C SER A 326 -13.42 5.45 -20.42
N ARG A 327 -13.91 5.27 -19.20
CA ARG A 327 -15.13 4.49 -18.93
C ARG A 327 -16.39 5.15 -19.49
N ALA A 328 -16.49 6.47 -19.42
CA ALA A 328 -17.58 7.22 -20.03
C ALA A 328 -17.57 7.10 -21.57
N ALA A 329 -16.38 7.13 -22.18
CA ALA A 329 -16.21 6.93 -23.63
C ALA A 329 -16.53 5.48 -24.04
N GLU A 330 -16.09 4.49 -23.28
CA GLU A 330 -16.43 3.07 -23.49
C GLU A 330 -17.94 2.83 -23.39
N LEU A 331 -18.59 3.40 -22.36
CA LEU A 331 -20.05 3.32 -22.21
C LEU A 331 -20.78 4.03 -23.34
N ALA A 332 -20.30 5.19 -23.77
CA ALA A 332 -20.90 5.95 -24.86
C ALA A 332 -20.83 5.21 -26.21
N ALA A 333 -19.82 4.36 -26.40
CA ALA A 333 -19.64 3.55 -27.61
C ALA A 333 -20.56 2.31 -27.64
N LEU A 334 -21.21 1.93 -26.53
CA LEU A 334 -22.09 0.77 -26.47
C LEU A 334 -23.50 1.12 -27.02
N PRO A 335 -24.21 0.14 -27.62
CA PRO A 335 -25.65 0.26 -27.88
C PRO A 335 -26.41 0.59 -26.60
N LEU A 336 -27.51 1.37 -26.71
CA LEU A 336 -28.27 1.91 -25.59
C LEU A 336 -28.65 0.83 -24.54
N THR A 337 -29.12 -0.32 -25.01
CA THR A 337 -29.54 -1.43 -24.14
C THR A 337 -28.37 -2.01 -23.33
N GLU A 338 -27.24 -2.25 -23.98
CA GLU A 338 -26.03 -2.76 -23.35
C GLU A 338 -25.43 -1.74 -22.37
N ARG A 339 -25.49 -0.46 -22.74
CA ARG A 339 -25.03 0.66 -21.92
C ARG A 339 -25.87 0.79 -20.64
N LEU A 340 -27.18 0.67 -20.74
CA LEU A 340 -28.09 0.66 -19.58
C LEU A 340 -27.81 -0.51 -18.63
N VAL A 341 -27.69 -1.72 -19.18
CA VAL A 341 -27.37 -2.93 -18.40
C VAL A 341 -26.06 -2.73 -17.65
N LYS A 342 -25.04 -2.23 -18.34
CA LYS A 342 -23.71 -2.01 -17.75
C LYS A 342 -23.72 -0.92 -16.67
N ARG A 343 -24.47 0.18 -16.87
CA ARG A 343 -24.62 1.22 -15.85
C ARG A 343 -25.31 0.69 -14.59
N ILE A 344 -26.34 -0.15 -14.73
CA ILE A 344 -27.07 -0.74 -13.60
C ILE A 344 -26.17 -1.71 -12.83
N ILE A 345 -25.46 -2.60 -13.54
CA ILE A 345 -24.55 -3.58 -12.93
C ILE A 345 -23.40 -2.88 -12.19
N ASP A 346 -22.83 -1.84 -12.80
CA ASP A 346 -21.69 -1.10 -12.26
C ASP A 346 -22.08 -0.01 -11.24
N GLY A 347 -23.40 0.24 -11.03
CA GLY A 347 -23.90 1.30 -10.15
C GLY A 347 -23.58 2.71 -10.65
N GLU A 348 -23.36 2.91 -11.96
CA GLU A 348 -22.97 4.17 -12.58
C GLU A 348 -24.20 5.08 -12.78
N LYS A 349 -24.32 6.12 -11.94
CA LYS A 349 -25.45 7.06 -11.99
C LYS A 349 -25.31 8.15 -13.05
N GLN A 350 -24.06 8.48 -13.43
CA GLN A 350 -23.83 9.56 -14.40
C GLN A 350 -24.31 9.15 -15.80
N GLY A 351 -25.23 9.92 -16.38
CA GLY A 351 -25.81 9.65 -17.69
C GLY A 351 -26.88 8.52 -17.69
N LEU A 352 -27.27 7.99 -16.50
CA LEU A 352 -28.28 6.95 -16.43
C LEU A 352 -29.69 7.52 -16.72
N ALA A 353 -29.98 8.73 -16.25
CA ALA A 353 -31.27 9.38 -16.49
C ALA A 353 -31.50 9.65 -17.97
N GLU A 354 -30.48 10.18 -18.66
CA GLU A 354 -30.50 10.43 -20.10
C GLU A 354 -30.66 9.14 -20.91
N ASP A 355 -29.96 8.08 -20.52
CA ASP A 355 -30.08 6.78 -21.20
C ASP A 355 -31.43 6.12 -20.94
N LEU A 356 -32.06 6.32 -19.76
CA LEU A 356 -33.41 5.83 -19.46
C LEU A 356 -34.46 6.59 -20.24
N GLU A 357 -34.34 7.91 -20.41
CA GLU A 357 -35.23 8.72 -21.24
C GLU A 357 -35.10 8.32 -22.73
N ALA A 358 -33.89 8.04 -23.19
CA ALA A 358 -33.68 7.60 -24.58
C ALA A 358 -34.21 6.18 -24.85
N ALA A 359 -34.51 5.40 -23.82
CA ALA A 359 -35.02 4.03 -23.96
C ALA A 359 -36.54 3.94 -23.92
N GLN A 360 -37.23 5.05 -23.66
CA GLN A 360 -38.70 5.18 -23.69
C GLN A 360 -39.20 5.48 -25.12
#